data_c9448747dcaa60feba0b0e2995fca0a4
#
_entry.id   c9448747dcaa60feba0b0e2995fca0a4
#
_cell.length_a   1.000
_cell.length_b   1.000
_cell.length_c   1.000
_cell.angle_alpha   90.00
_cell.angle_beta   90.00
_cell.angle_gamma   90.00
#
_symmetry.space_group_name_H-M   'P 1'
#
loop_
_entity.id
_entity.type
_entity.pdbx_description
1 polymer ?
#
loop_
_entity_poly.entity_id
_entity_poly.type
_entity_poly.pdbx_seq_one_letter_code
_entity_poly.pdbx_strand_id
1 'polypeptide(L)'
;MPRCGLWSGAGILVLVILFYSVSWLSARFQHEQWRPHKEVRREAPKINKSELASVLVNLDMELLASSAVQQVRHNGSALTVEMSIVPSLQHYASGLLDRSGTHAAAVVVLRPETGEILAMAQTKGVNPGENFCLKADLPAASLFKIVAAAAAIEARGLSPRTELTFQGGKYTLYKSQLKQQDRGRYTVKTTLRDAFADSINPVFGKLGIYELGREIMEDYAYRFLFDLPIPFDLPVDMSHFDVPEEEFAMAEVASGFNKRTLISPIHAALITAAVSNGGMIMEPWMVKTVRDSEGHIIYEGCPNILATPIQTSTAQSLRELMSGTANEGTARSAFRPLQRRDTFKDFDFGAKTGSINDPSDQYRVDWLAAYALPGYGHGGLSVAVLAVHGAKLGIRAGDIARHLINEYFRS
;
A
#
# COMPACT_ATOMS: atom_id res chain seq x y z
N MET A 1 34.98 -45.53 64.38
CA MET A 1 33.83 -44.93 65.07
C MET A 1 33.69 -43.50 64.68
N PRO A 2 32.67 -43.14 63.95
CA PRO A 2 32.30 -41.74 63.82
C PRO A 2 30.90 -41.48 64.41
N ARG A 3 30.74 -40.34 65.05
CA ARG A 3 29.55 -39.88 65.74
C ARG A 3 28.53 -39.28 64.78
N CYS A 4 27.29 -39.82 64.81
CA CYS A 4 26.12 -39.20 64.21
C CYS A 4 25.77 -37.91 64.90
N GLY A 5 25.62 -36.79 64.13
CA GLY A 5 25.01 -35.55 64.57
C GLY A 5 23.54 -35.51 64.22
N LEU A 6 22.70 -35.48 65.24
CA LEU A 6 21.24 -35.26 65.11
C LEU A 6 20.98 -33.80 64.69
N TRP A 7 20.40 -33.64 63.51
CA TRP A 7 19.77 -32.38 63.13
C TRP A 7 18.38 -32.31 63.74
N SER A 8 18.14 -31.35 64.59
CA SER A 8 16.91 -31.12 65.33
C SER A 8 15.78 -30.74 64.38
N GLY A 9 14.62 -31.43 64.53
CA GLY A 9 13.41 -31.21 63.72
C GLY A 9 12.75 -29.80 63.78
N ALA A 10 13.33 -28.89 64.57
CA ALA A 10 12.83 -27.51 64.67
C ALA A 10 13.17 -26.65 63.45
N GLY A 11 14.31 -26.90 62.75
CA GLY A 11 14.72 -26.12 61.57
C GLY A 11 13.87 -26.37 60.35
N ILE A 12 13.38 -27.60 60.21
CA ILE A 12 12.54 -27.99 59.07
C ILE A 12 11.13 -27.41 59.19
N LEU A 13 10.58 -27.32 60.41
CA LEU A 13 9.24 -26.75 60.63
C LEU A 13 9.19 -25.24 60.36
N VAL A 14 10.25 -24.49 60.68
CA VAL A 14 10.35 -23.05 60.42
C VAL A 14 10.48 -22.77 58.91
N LEU A 15 11.24 -23.59 58.17
CA LEU A 15 11.38 -23.43 56.70
C LEU A 15 10.07 -23.76 55.96
N VAL A 16 9.29 -24.76 56.40
CA VAL A 16 7.99 -25.09 55.82
C VAL A 16 6.97 -23.99 56.08
N ILE A 17 6.93 -23.41 57.25
CA ILE A 17 6.01 -22.31 57.61
C ILE A 17 6.39 -21.03 56.80
N LEU A 18 7.67 -20.73 56.62
CA LEU A 18 8.13 -19.63 55.80
C LEU A 18 7.78 -19.81 54.31
N PHE A 19 7.92 -21.05 53.81
CA PHE A 19 7.57 -21.37 52.41
C PHE A 19 6.06 -21.24 52.15
N TYR A 20 5.21 -21.70 53.06
CA TYR A 20 3.76 -21.56 52.97
C TYR A 20 3.31 -20.08 53.16
N SER A 21 3.93 -19.32 54.05
CA SER A 21 3.61 -17.87 54.20
C SER A 21 4.01 -17.04 53.00
N VAL A 22 5.16 -17.34 52.36
CA VAL A 22 5.59 -16.64 51.12
C VAL A 22 4.71 -17.04 49.94
N SER A 23 4.33 -18.34 49.84
CA SER A 23 3.43 -18.80 48.80
C SER A 23 2.01 -18.21 48.94
N TRP A 24 1.55 -18.02 50.17
CA TRP A 24 0.23 -17.42 50.45
C TRP A 24 0.20 -15.92 50.20
N LEU A 25 1.29 -15.22 50.51
CA LEU A 25 1.47 -13.81 50.20
C LEU A 25 1.59 -13.59 48.65
N SER A 26 2.34 -14.43 47.94
CA SER A 26 2.44 -14.31 46.47
C SER A 26 1.12 -14.62 45.76
N ALA A 27 0.33 -15.61 46.25
CA ALA A 27 -1.01 -15.89 45.73
C ALA A 27 -2.00 -14.74 45.98
N ARG A 28 -1.88 -14.04 47.13
CA ARG A 28 -2.72 -12.89 47.44
C ARG A 28 -2.33 -11.65 46.59
N PHE A 29 -1.03 -11.45 46.32
CA PHE A 29 -0.54 -10.36 45.43
C PHE A 29 -0.91 -10.61 43.96
N GLN A 30 -0.97 -11.87 43.51
CA GLN A 30 -1.44 -12.16 42.13
C GLN A 30 -2.95 -12.01 41.99
N HIS A 31 -3.75 -12.20 43.08
CA HIS A 31 -5.20 -12.05 43.02
C HIS A 31 -5.66 -10.58 43.09
N GLU A 32 -4.84 -9.63 43.60
CA GLU A 32 -5.19 -8.21 43.67
C GLU A 32 -4.84 -7.44 42.38
N GLN A 33 -4.00 -8.02 41.49
CA GLN A 33 -3.65 -7.35 40.22
C GLN A 33 -4.56 -7.74 39.04
N TRP A 34 -5.42 -8.73 39.16
CA TRP A 34 -6.36 -9.10 38.13
C TRP A 34 -7.76 -8.59 38.44
N ARG A 35 -7.93 -7.24 38.42
CA ARG A 35 -9.26 -6.68 38.17
C ARG A 35 -9.46 -6.77 36.65
N PRO A 36 -10.47 -7.54 36.16
CA PRO A 36 -10.84 -7.41 34.76
C PRO A 36 -11.14 -5.94 34.53
N HIS A 37 -10.42 -5.31 33.59
CA HIS A 37 -10.87 -4.02 33.09
C HIS A 37 -12.35 -4.25 32.78
N LYS A 38 -13.23 -3.43 33.38
CA LYS A 38 -14.62 -3.37 32.93
C LYS A 38 -14.51 -3.15 31.42
N GLU A 39 -14.85 -4.19 30.65
CA GLU A 39 -15.17 -3.97 29.25
C GLU A 39 -16.25 -2.88 29.28
N VAL A 40 -15.84 -1.69 28.90
CA VAL A 40 -16.82 -0.66 28.55
C VAL A 40 -17.54 -1.29 27.39
N ARG A 41 -18.75 -1.79 27.63
CA ARG A 41 -19.66 -2.26 26.60
C ARG A 41 -19.84 -1.04 25.68
N ARG A 42 -19.01 -0.97 24.63
CA ARG A 42 -19.24 0.01 23.57
C ARG A 42 -20.60 -0.35 22.99
N GLU A 43 -21.55 0.54 23.10
CA GLU A 43 -22.81 0.38 22.38
C GLU A 43 -22.46 0.16 20.91
N ALA A 44 -23.10 -0.82 20.28
CA ALA A 44 -22.88 -1.09 18.86
C ALA A 44 -23.13 0.20 18.07
N PRO A 45 -22.28 0.56 17.11
CA PRO A 45 -22.47 1.77 16.33
C PRO A 45 -23.85 1.77 15.68
N LYS A 46 -24.53 2.91 15.71
CA LYS A 46 -25.88 3.08 15.15
C LYS A 46 -25.89 3.15 13.62
N ILE A 47 -24.74 3.37 12.99
CA ILE A 47 -24.51 3.43 11.54
C ILE A 47 -23.45 2.41 11.18
N ASN A 48 -23.69 1.60 10.16
CA ASN A 48 -22.72 0.67 9.62
C ASN A 48 -21.93 1.30 8.45
N LYS A 49 -20.85 0.64 8.01
CA LYS A 49 -19.98 1.17 6.95
C LYS A 49 -20.72 1.39 5.62
N SER A 50 -21.71 0.55 5.28
CA SER A 50 -22.47 0.70 4.03
C SER A 50 -23.37 1.95 4.02
N GLU A 51 -23.71 2.47 5.19
CA GLU A 51 -24.53 3.68 5.34
C GLU A 51 -23.67 4.97 5.27
N LEU A 52 -22.35 4.86 5.49
CA LEU A 52 -21.44 6.02 5.45
C LEU A 52 -21.50 6.78 4.13
N ALA A 53 -21.52 6.08 3.00
CA ALA A 53 -21.58 6.74 1.69
C ALA A 53 -22.74 7.73 1.59
N SER A 54 -23.90 7.42 2.19
CA SER A 54 -25.06 8.31 2.22
C SER A 54 -24.88 9.52 3.17
N VAL A 55 -24.12 9.35 4.25
CA VAL A 55 -23.74 10.44 5.16
C VAL A 55 -22.74 11.39 4.47
N LEU A 56 -21.80 10.83 3.70
CA LEU A 56 -20.71 11.55 3.06
C LEU A 56 -21.10 12.24 1.74
N VAL A 57 -22.29 12.00 1.20
CA VAL A 57 -22.79 12.64 -0.04
C VAL A 57 -22.64 14.17 -0.01
N ASN A 58 -22.81 14.76 1.18
CA ASN A 58 -22.72 16.22 1.38
C ASN A 58 -21.36 16.67 1.95
N LEU A 59 -20.35 15.77 1.96
CA LEU A 59 -19.02 16.12 2.42
C LEU A 59 -18.31 16.99 1.37
N ASP A 60 -17.76 18.10 1.82
CA ASP A 60 -16.94 18.94 0.96
C ASP A 60 -15.48 18.48 1.03
N MET A 61 -15.02 17.81 -0.03
CA MET A 61 -13.65 17.32 -0.13
C MET A 61 -12.60 18.48 -0.19
N GLU A 62 -12.99 19.67 -0.64
CA GLU A 62 -12.07 20.83 -0.64
C GLU A 62 -11.86 21.37 0.78
N LEU A 63 -12.88 21.32 1.63
CA LEU A 63 -12.77 21.74 3.03
C LEU A 63 -11.84 20.84 3.85
N LEU A 64 -11.57 19.60 3.43
CA LEU A 64 -10.63 18.71 4.11
C LEU A 64 -9.20 19.26 4.12
N ALA A 65 -8.87 20.17 3.20
CA ALA A 65 -7.59 20.88 3.20
C ALA A 65 -7.44 21.87 4.38
N SER A 66 -8.53 22.26 5.03
CA SER A 66 -8.53 23.20 6.16
C SER A 66 -8.96 22.58 7.47
N SER A 67 -9.79 21.54 7.45
CA SER A 67 -10.28 20.88 8.65
C SER A 67 -10.57 19.40 8.40
N ALA A 68 -10.11 18.54 9.31
CA ALA A 68 -10.48 17.13 9.34
C ALA A 68 -11.87 16.89 9.94
N VAL A 69 -12.52 17.92 10.48
CA VAL A 69 -13.85 17.82 11.10
C VAL A 69 -14.82 18.67 10.30
N GLN A 70 -15.91 18.06 9.88
CA GLN A 70 -16.99 18.73 9.14
C GLN A 70 -18.35 18.42 9.75
N GLN A 71 -19.27 19.37 9.63
CA GLN A 71 -20.67 19.15 9.93
C GLN A 71 -21.42 18.88 8.64
N VAL A 72 -22.15 17.76 8.60
CA VAL A 72 -23.01 17.36 7.48
C VAL A 72 -24.45 17.21 7.93
N ARG A 73 -25.39 17.38 7.02
CA ARG A 73 -26.80 17.08 7.28
C ARG A 73 -27.17 15.74 6.65
N HIS A 74 -27.68 14.83 7.46
CA HIS A 74 -28.18 13.55 7.00
C HIS A 74 -29.54 13.25 7.62
N ASN A 75 -30.55 12.97 6.78
CA ASN A 75 -31.93 12.69 7.21
C ASN A 75 -32.49 13.76 8.18
N GLY A 76 -32.21 15.04 7.93
CA GLY A 76 -32.65 16.16 8.75
C GLY A 76 -31.86 16.41 10.03
N SER A 77 -30.96 15.51 10.42
CA SER A 77 -30.08 15.62 11.59
C SER A 77 -28.74 16.22 11.23
N ALA A 78 -28.18 17.05 12.13
CA ALA A 78 -26.79 17.51 12.01
C ALA A 78 -25.88 16.42 12.58
N LEU A 79 -24.88 16.02 11.80
CA LEU A 79 -23.84 15.08 12.21
C LEU A 79 -22.47 15.75 12.15
N THR A 80 -21.60 15.41 13.08
CA THR A 80 -20.20 15.82 13.06
C THR A 80 -19.36 14.63 12.60
N VAL A 81 -18.68 14.78 11.46
CA VAL A 81 -17.82 13.76 10.86
C VAL A 81 -16.35 14.16 11.09
N GLU A 82 -15.61 13.31 11.78
CA GLU A 82 -14.14 13.44 11.93
C GLU A 82 -13.46 12.49 10.95
N MET A 83 -12.55 13.04 10.15
CA MET A 83 -11.81 12.32 9.11
C MET A 83 -10.38 11.98 9.57
N SER A 84 -9.78 10.97 8.95
CA SER A 84 -8.37 10.61 9.14
C SER A 84 -7.39 11.50 8.37
N ILE A 85 -7.91 12.28 7.43
CA ILE A 85 -7.13 13.19 6.60
C ILE A 85 -6.27 14.13 7.47
N VAL A 86 -5.01 14.30 7.09
CA VAL A 86 -4.08 15.27 7.66
C VAL A 86 -4.23 16.59 6.88
N PRO A 87 -4.88 17.63 7.45
CA PRO A 87 -5.24 18.84 6.67
C PRO A 87 -4.04 19.53 6.01
N SER A 88 -2.88 19.60 6.70
CA SER A 88 -1.66 20.19 6.12
C SER A 88 -1.17 19.42 4.89
N LEU A 89 -1.16 18.08 4.95
CA LEU A 89 -0.77 17.22 3.83
C LEU A 89 -1.79 17.32 2.69
N GLN A 90 -3.08 17.32 3.00
CA GLN A 90 -4.17 17.47 2.03
C GLN A 90 -4.06 18.82 1.29
N HIS A 91 -3.88 19.91 2.03
CA HIS A 91 -3.68 21.25 1.45
C HIS A 91 -2.44 21.28 0.55
N TYR A 92 -1.34 20.73 1.02
CA TYR A 92 -0.10 20.67 0.24
C TYR A 92 -0.29 19.84 -1.04
N ALA A 93 -0.93 18.68 -0.96
CA ALA A 93 -1.21 17.81 -2.09
C ALA A 93 -2.07 18.54 -3.16
N SER A 94 -3.21 19.11 -2.75
CA SER A 94 -4.08 19.86 -3.66
C SER A 94 -3.35 21.00 -4.35
N GLY A 95 -2.63 21.84 -3.60
CA GLY A 95 -1.87 22.95 -4.14
C GLY A 95 -0.70 22.51 -5.05
N LEU A 96 -0.09 21.35 -4.81
CA LEU A 96 0.94 20.77 -5.65
C LEU A 96 0.37 20.30 -6.98
N LEU A 97 -0.78 19.62 -6.96
CA LEU A 97 -1.45 19.13 -8.16
C LEU A 97 -1.96 20.27 -9.04
N ASP A 98 -2.55 21.31 -8.45
CA ASP A 98 -3.02 22.50 -9.20
C ASP A 98 -1.89 23.20 -9.97
N ARG A 99 -0.67 23.17 -9.43
CA ARG A 99 0.51 23.76 -10.06
C ARG A 99 1.35 22.77 -10.87
N SER A 100 0.92 21.53 -10.98
CA SER A 100 1.71 20.45 -11.61
C SER A 100 1.88 20.61 -13.13
N GLY A 101 0.99 21.34 -13.78
CA GLY A 101 0.95 21.45 -15.26
C GLY A 101 0.57 20.13 -15.95
N THR A 102 0.02 19.16 -15.20
CA THR A 102 -0.55 17.92 -15.76
C THR A 102 -1.92 18.20 -16.36
N HIS A 103 -2.36 17.36 -17.30
CA HIS A 103 -3.73 17.40 -17.80
C HIS A 103 -4.72 16.97 -16.72
N ALA A 104 -4.40 15.89 -16.01
CA ALA A 104 -5.09 15.43 -14.83
C ALA A 104 -4.08 14.74 -13.90
N ALA A 105 -4.34 14.75 -12.59
CA ALA A 105 -3.55 14.00 -11.63
C ALA A 105 -4.38 13.62 -10.41
N ALA A 106 -4.02 12.52 -9.78
CA ALA A 106 -4.58 12.06 -8.52
C ALA A 106 -3.48 11.53 -7.60
N VAL A 107 -3.71 11.70 -6.31
CA VAL A 107 -2.82 11.23 -5.24
C VAL A 107 -3.65 10.57 -4.16
N VAL A 108 -3.21 9.40 -3.72
CA VAL A 108 -3.70 8.74 -2.52
C VAL A 108 -2.50 8.46 -1.61
N VAL A 109 -2.61 8.91 -0.37
CA VAL A 109 -1.61 8.68 0.68
C VAL A 109 -2.30 7.96 1.83
N LEU A 110 -1.77 6.82 2.24
CA LEU A 110 -2.33 6.03 3.33
C LEU A 110 -1.25 5.48 4.27
N ARG A 111 -1.67 5.08 5.46
CA ARG A 111 -0.86 4.37 6.44
C ARG A 111 -0.95 2.86 6.18
N PRO A 112 0.16 2.20 5.82
CA PRO A 112 0.13 0.78 5.43
C PRO A 112 -0.41 -0.14 6.53
N GLU A 113 -0.08 0.16 7.79
CA GLU A 113 -0.38 -0.70 8.94
C GLU A 113 -1.86 -0.67 9.35
N THR A 114 -2.59 0.39 8.96
CA THR A 114 -3.99 0.59 9.40
C THR A 114 -4.99 0.77 8.27
N GLY A 115 -4.55 1.06 7.04
CA GLY A 115 -5.42 1.42 5.92
C GLY A 115 -5.96 2.86 5.98
N GLU A 116 -5.55 3.63 6.98
CA GLU A 116 -5.97 5.02 7.22
C GLU A 116 -5.56 5.93 6.06
N ILE A 117 -6.52 6.60 5.41
CA ILE A 117 -6.24 7.58 4.34
C ILE A 117 -5.80 8.89 4.99
N LEU A 118 -4.58 9.33 4.66
CA LEU A 118 -3.97 10.54 5.20
C LEU A 118 -4.15 11.76 4.29
N ALA A 119 -4.22 11.52 2.98
CA ALA A 119 -4.56 12.53 1.97
C ALA A 119 -5.13 11.86 0.71
N MET A 120 -6.09 12.51 0.09
CA MET A 120 -6.67 12.10 -1.18
C MET A 120 -7.00 13.35 -1.99
N ALA A 121 -6.21 13.64 -3.03
CA ALA A 121 -6.29 14.88 -3.79
C ALA A 121 -6.26 14.62 -5.29
N GLN A 122 -6.92 15.48 -6.05
CA GLN A 122 -6.92 15.49 -7.51
C GLN A 122 -6.77 16.90 -8.06
N THR A 123 -6.39 17.02 -9.34
CA THR A 123 -6.35 18.33 -10.02
C THR A 123 -7.75 18.91 -10.15
N LYS A 124 -7.85 20.26 -10.06
CA LYS A 124 -9.08 20.97 -10.42
C LYS A 124 -9.34 20.84 -11.92
N GLY A 125 -10.59 20.61 -12.30
CA GLY A 125 -10.98 20.47 -13.72
C GLY A 125 -11.18 19.03 -14.21
N VAL A 126 -10.92 18.02 -13.37
CA VAL A 126 -11.55 16.70 -13.52
C VAL A 126 -13.06 16.90 -13.31
N ASN A 127 -13.89 16.16 -14.04
CA ASN A 127 -15.34 16.35 -14.07
C ASN A 127 -15.93 16.61 -12.67
N PRO A 128 -16.70 17.68 -12.47
CA PRO A 128 -17.30 17.96 -11.17
C PRO A 128 -18.12 16.77 -10.68
N GLY A 129 -17.88 16.33 -9.45
CA GLY A 129 -18.54 15.18 -8.85
C GLY A 129 -17.87 13.83 -9.06
N GLU A 130 -16.80 13.74 -9.87
CA GLU A 130 -15.99 12.53 -9.99
C GLU A 130 -14.76 12.62 -9.08
N ASN A 131 -14.49 11.52 -8.36
CA ASN A 131 -13.26 11.37 -7.58
C ASN A 131 -12.26 10.51 -8.34
N PHE A 132 -11.31 11.15 -9.03
CA PHE A 132 -10.31 10.50 -9.88
C PHE A 132 -9.37 9.58 -9.08
N CYS A 133 -9.26 9.77 -7.76
CA CYS A 133 -8.53 8.86 -6.87
C CYS A 133 -9.18 7.47 -6.78
N LEU A 134 -10.48 7.37 -7.06
CA LEU A 134 -11.29 6.16 -6.91
C LEU A 134 -11.68 5.54 -8.26
N LYS A 135 -11.34 6.18 -9.38
CA LYS A 135 -11.63 5.72 -10.75
C LYS A 135 -10.59 4.74 -11.26
N ALA A 136 -11.03 3.66 -11.91
CA ALA A 136 -10.18 2.63 -12.52
C ALA A 136 -10.25 2.68 -14.06
N ASP A 137 -10.11 3.88 -14.64
CA ASP A 137 -10.27 4.11 -16.08
C ASP A 137 -8.93 4.07 -16.85
N LEU A 138 -7.80 4.03 -16.15
CA LEU A 138 -6.49 4.12 -16.78
C LEU A 138 -5.65 2.86 -16.57
N PRO A 139 -4.80 2.51 -17.55
CA PRO A 139 -3.96 1.33 -17.49
C PRO A 139 -2.99 1.37 -16.30
N ALA A 140 -2.85 0.22 -15.61
CA ALA A 140 -1.89 0.02 -14.52
C ALA A 140 -0.43 0.18 -14.96
N ALA A 141 -0.17 0.03 -16.24
CA ALA A 141 1.19 0.03 -16.79
C ALA A 141 2.11 -0.92 -16.00
N SER A 142 3.36 -0.55 -15.84
CA SER A 142 4.35 -1.37 -15.12
C SER A 142 4.10 -1.49 -13.61
N LEU A 143 3.06 -0.93 -13.03
CA LEU A 143 2.66 -1.24 -11.64
C LEU A 143 2.27 -2.71 -11.51
N PHE A 144 1.67 -3.31 -12.55
CA PHE A 144 1.33 -4.72 -12.55
C PHE A 144 2.54 -5.65 -12.37
N LYS A 145 3.75 -5.19 -12.65
CA LYS A 145 4.97 -5.96 -12.35
C LYS A 145 5.14 -6.29 -10.86
N ILE A 146 4.49 -5.56 -9.95
CA ILE A 146 4.48 -5.91 -8.52
C ILE A 146 3.76 -7.25 -8.35
N VAL A 147 2.58 -7.41 -8.97
CA VAL A 147 1.79 -8.65 -8.93
C VAL A 147 2.52 -9.79 -9.64
N ALA A 148 3.05 -9.54 -10.84
CA ALA A 148 3.80 -10.53 -11.59
C ALA A 148 5.08 -11.00 -10.87
N ALA A 149 5.80 -10.09 -10.19
CA ALA A 149 6.97 -10.45 -9.39
C ALA A 149 6.57 -11.24 -8.13
N ALA A 150 5.48 -10.86 -7.46
CA ALA A 150 4.93 -11.62 -6.34
C ALA A 150 4.65 -13.07 -6.73
N ALA A 151 3.95 -13.26 -7.84
CA ALA A 151 3.64 -14.57 -8.42
C ALA A 151 4.91 -15.37 -8.77
N ALA A 152 5.89 -14.73 -9.41
CA ALA A 152 7.15 -15.38 -9.77
C ALA A 152 7.96 -15.83 -8.53
N ILE A 153 7.98 -15.03 -7.49
CA ILE A 153 8.67 -15.33 -6.24
C ILE A 153 7.93 -16.46 -5.49
N GLU A 154 6.64 -16.32 -5.26
CA GLU A 154 5.90 -17.21 -4.35
C GLU A 154 5.47 -18.51 -5.03
N ALA A 155 4.97 -18.47 -6.27
CA ALA A 155 4.51 -19.66 -6.97
C ALA A 155 5.62 -20.41 -7.71
N ARG A 156 6.73 -19.76 -8.08
CA ARG A 156 7.83 -20.34 -8.85
C ARG A 156 9.16 -20.39 -8.13
N GLY A 157 9.23 -19.89 -6.90
CA GLY A 157 10.43 -19.93 -6.08
C GLY A 157 11.56 -19.04 -6.58
N LEU A 158 11.26 -18.02 -7.41
CA LEU A 158 12.27 -17.07 -7.83
C LEU A 158 12.69 -16.20 -6.63
N SER A 159 13.92 -15.68 -6.69
CA SER A 159 14.46 -14.77 -5.70
C SER A 159 14.90 -13.46 -6.36
N PRO A 160 15.12 -12.38 -5.61
CA PRO A 160 15.67 -11.15 -6.14
C PRO A 160 16.99 -11.36 -6.93
N ARG A 161 17.77 -12.40 -6.59
CA ARG A 161 19.05 -12.72 -7.21
C ARG A 161 18.95 -13.71 -8.39
N THR A 162 17.77 -14.20 -8.70
CA THR A 162 17.58 -15.12 -9.83
C THR A 162 18.07 -14.48 -11.12
N GLU A 163 19.03 -15.13 -11.79
CA GLU A 163 19.58 -14.68 -13.08
C GLU A 163 18.54 -14.88 -14.19
N LEU A 164 18.33 -13.83 -14.96
CA LEU A 164 17.44 -13.76 -16.11
C LEU A 164 18.19 -13.15 -17.29
N THR A 165 17.64 -13.33 -18.48
CA THR A 165 18.25 -12.78 -19.71
C THR A 165 17.22 -12.07 -20.56
N PHE A 166 17.68 -11.11 -21.35
CA PHE A 166 16.87 -10.46 -22.38
C PHE A 166 17.73 -9.98 -23.55
N GLN A 167 17.08 -9.63 -24.64
CA GLN A 167 17.67 -9.00 -25.81
C GLN A 167 16.90 -7.74 -26.20
N GLY A 168 17.57 -6.78 -26.84
CA GLY A 168 16.97 -5.56 -27.34
C GLY A 168 16.70 -4.49 -26.27
N GLY A 169 15.75 -3.62 -26.52
CA GLY A 169 15.44 -2.48 -25.64
C GLY A 169 14.71 -2.90 -24.36
N LYS A 170 15.05 -2.26 -23.23
CA LYS A 170 14.42 -2.53 -21.92
C LYS A 170 12.92 -2.23 -21.90
N TYR A 171 12.49 -1.19 -22.60
CA TYR A 171 11.12 -0.66 -22.56
C TYR A 171 10.27 -1.03 -23.76
N THR A 172 10.81 -1.85 -24.68
CA THR A 172 10.10 -2.38 -25.84
C THR A 172 9.57 -3.78 -25.54
N LEU A 173 8.58 -4.22 -26.27
CA LEU A 173 8.08 -5.57 -26.23
C LEU A 173 7.76 -6.01 -27.67
N TYR A 174 8.60 -6.89 -28.22
CA TYR A 174 8.43 -7.48 -29.55
C TYR A 174 8.47 -9.01 -29.45
N LYS A 175 7.76 -9.71 -30.33
CA LYS A 175 7.78 -11.20 -30.39
C LYS A 175 9.21 -11.77 -30.46
N SER A 176 10.12 -11.07 -31.14
CA SER A 176 11.53 -11.48 -31.23
C SER A 176 12.30 -11.44 -29.90
N GLN A 177 11.86 -10.62 -28.95
CA GLN A 177 12.45 -10.50 -27.61
C GLN A 177 11.93 -11.56 -26.63
N LEU A 178 10.88 -12.29 -26.99
CA LEU A 178 10.17 -13.23 -26.12
C LEU A 178 10.60 -14.69 -26.35
N LYS A 179 11.72 -14.93 -27.01
CA LYS A 179 12.26 -16.29 -27.15
C LYS A 179 12.66 -16.84 -25.78
N GLN A 180 12.33 -18.10 -25.52
CA GLN A 180 12.62 -18.74 -24.23
C GLN A 180 14.11 -18.70 -23.88
N GLN A 181 14.97 -18.94 -24.88
CA GLN A 181 16.41 -18.87 -24.69
C GLN A 181 17.01 -17.76 -25.55
N ASP A 182 17.64 -16.82 -24.90
CA ASP A 182 18.46 -15.82 -25.57
C ASP A 182 19.82 -16.42 -25.92
N ARG A 183 20.20 -16.36 -27.19
CA ARG A 183 21.51 -16.86 -27.68
C ARG A 183 22.23 -15.76 -28.45
N GLY A 184 23.56 -15.72 -28.27
CA GLY A 184 24.43 -14.84 -29.03
C GLY A 184 24.93 -13.61 -28.26
N ARG A 185 25.74 -12.81 -28.95
CA ARG A 185 26.50 -11.68 -28.38
C ARG A 185 25.65 -10.51 -27.82
N TYR A 186 24.38 -10.47 -28.16
CA TYR A 186 23.47 -9.40 -27.73
C TYR A 186 22.60 -9.79 -26.52
N THR A 187 22.86 -10.95 -25.93
CA THR A 187 22.18 -11.39 -24.72
C THR A 187 22.69 -10.61 -23.52
N VAL A 188 21.81 -9.92 -22.84
CA VAL A 188 22.09 -9.20 -21.61
C VAL A 188 21.66 -10.05 -20.41
N LYS A 189 22.55 -10.26 -19.46
CA LYS A 189 22.25 -10.88 -18.18
C LYS A 189 21.77 -9.82 -17.20
N THR A 190 20.80 -10.16 -16.38
CA THR A 190 20.25 -9.32 -15.33
C THR A 190 19.77 -10.20 -14.17
N THR A 191 19.44 -9.60 -13.04
CA THR A 191 18.74 -10.28 -11.94
C THR A 191 17.25 -9.93 -11.97
N LEU A 192 16.41 -10.67 -11.25
CA LEU A 192 14.99 -10.30 -11.07
C LEU A 192 14.89 -8.90 -10.43
N ARG A 193 15.76 -8.61 -9.43
CA ARG A 193 15.83 -7.31 -8.78
C ARG A 193 16.11 -6.17 -9.78
N ASP A 194 17.12 -6.33 -10.59
CA ASP A 194 17.52 -5.28 -11.53
C ASP A 194 16.54 -5.15 -12.70
N ALA A 195 15.97 -6.27 -13.15
CA ALA A 195 14.90 -6.27 -14.15
C ALA A 195 13.64 -5.55 -13.67
N PHE A 196 13.29 -5.70 -12.39
CA PHE A 196 12.18 -4.97 -11.75
C PHE A 196 12.53 -3.49 -11.58
N ALA A 197 13.71 -3.18 -11.05
CA ALA A 197 14.20 -1.82 -10.79
C ALA A 197 14.24 -0.97 -12.07
N ASP A 198 14.73 -1.55 -13.16
CA ASP A 198 14.81 -0.93 -14.48
C ASP A 198 13.53 -1.11 -15.32
N SER A 199 12.54 -1.82 -14.76
CA SER A 199 11.24 -2.06 -15.43
C SER A 199 11.36 -2.73 -16.81
N ILE A 200 12.22 -3.75 -16.95
CA ILE A 200 12.56 -4.40 -18.23
C ILE A 200 11.39 -5.23 -18.76
N ASN A 201 10.73 -4.76 -19.80
CA ASN A 201 9.55 -5.40 -20.37
C ASN A 201 9.82 -6.82 -20.93
N PRO A 202 10.89 -7.08 -21.70
CA PRO A 202 11.13 -8.44 -22.23
C PRO A 202 11.34 -9.50 -21.15
N VAL A 203 11.92 -9.13 -20.00
CA VAL A 203 12.09 -10.05 -18.87
C VAL A 203 10.73 -10.43 -18.29
N PHE A 204 9.90 -9.45 -17.95
CA PHE A 204 8.57 -9.71 -17.40
C PHE A 204 7.64 -10.38 -18.41
N GLY A 205 7.76 -10.04 -19.71
CA GLY A 205 7.03 -10.73 -20.75
C GLY A 205 7.36 -12.22 -20.82
N LYS A 206 8.64 -12.59 -20.70
CA LYS A 206 9.06 -14.00 -20.66
C LYS A 206 8.61 -14.69 -19.37
N LEU A 207 8.65 -14.02 -18.23
CA LEU A 207 8.09 -14.55 -16.98
C LEU A 207 6.60 -14.86 -17.15
N GLY A 208 5.84 -13.96 -17.80
CA GLY A 208 4.41 -14.19 -18.09
C GLY A 208 4.16 -15.44 -18.92
N ILE A 209 4.92 -15.65 -19.99
CA ILE A 209 4.72 -16.81 -20.89
C ILE A 209 5.23 -18.12 -20.29
N TYR A 210 6.48 -18.13 -19.79
CA TYR A 210 7.18 -19.38 -19.52
C TYR A 210 7.13 -19.81 -18.06
N GLU A 211 6.92 -18.85 -17.13
CA GLU A 211 6.91 -19.15 -15.70
C GLU A 211 5.50 -19.08 -15.10
N LEU A 212 4.73 -18.05 -15.43
CA LEU A 212 3.45 -17.81 -14.77
C LEU A 212 2.28 -18.47 -15.51
N GLY A 213 2.15 -18.20 -16.79
CA GLY A 213 0.95 -18.56 -17.53
C GLY A 213 -0.28 -17.79 -17.06
N ARG A 214 -1.41 -18.08 -17.70
CA ARG A 214 -2.67 -17.41 -17.42
C ARG A 214 -3.14 -17.63 -15.98
N GLU A 215 -3.24 -18.89 -15.58
CA GLU A 215 -3.85 -19.30 -14.30
C GLU A 215 -3.18 -18.66 -13.07
N ILE A 216 -1.83 -18.63 -13.04
CA ILE A 216 -1.11 -18.03 -11.93
C ILE A 216 -1.27 -16.50 -11.92
N MET A 217 -1.26 -15.87 -13.11
CA MET A 217 -1.46 -14.42 -13.20
C MET A 217 -2.87 -14.02 -12.74
N GLU A 218 -3.89 -14.79 -13.11
CA GLU A 218 -5.27 -14.58 -12.65
C GLU A 218 -5.39 -14.78 -11.13
N ASP A 219 -4.83 -15.85 -10.57
CA ASP A 219 -4.86 -16.12 -9.13
C ASP A 219 -4.22 -14.96 -8.33
N TYR A 220 -3.03 -14.51 -8.74
CA TYR A 220 -2.37 -13.42 -8.03
C TYR A 220 -3.03 -12.06 -8.28
N ALA A 221 -3.56 -11.77 -9.45
CA ALA A 221 -4.34 -10.57 -9.69
C ALA A 221 -5.57 -10.53 -8.77
N TYR A 222 -6.29 -11.64 -8.66
CA TYR A 222 -7.44 -11.78 -7.77
C TYR A 222 -7.05 -11.62 -6.29
N ARG A 223 -5.96 -12.23 -5.83
CA ARG A 223 -5.43 -12.05 -4.46
C ARG A 223 -5.10 -10.59 -4.16
N PHE A 224 -4.58 -9.85 -5.14
CA PHE A 224 -4.33 -8.42 -5.06
C PHE A 224 -5.56 -7.56 -5.34
N LEU A 225 -6.76 -8.12 -5.32
CA LEU A 225 -8.07 -7.45 -5.41
C LEU A 225 -8.44 -6.91 -6.81
N PHE A 226 -7.81 -7.35 -7.89
CA PHE A 226 -8.34 -7.09 -9.22
C PHE A 226 -9.66 -7.86 -9.41
N ASP A 227 -10.62 -7.29 -10.11
CA ASP A 227 -11.98 -7.80 -10.31
C ASP A 227 -12.75 -8.09 -9.02
N LEU A 228 -12.31 -7.47 -7.91
CA LEU A 228 -12.98 -7.51 -6.62
C LEU A 228 -13.32 -6.10 -6.12
N PRO A 229 -14.44 -5.94 -5.41
CA PRO A 229 -14.78 -4.67 -4.79
C PRO A 229 -13.82 -4.35 -3.64
N ILE A 230 -13.38 -3.10 -3.58
CA ILE A 230 -12.61 -2.57 -2.45
C ILE A 230 -13.59 -1.84 -1.52
N PRO A 231 -13.88 -2.37 -0.32
CA PRO A 231 -14.74 -1.70 0.64
C PRO A 231 -14.05 -0.43 1.16
N PHE A 232 -14.68 0.70 0.93
CA PHE A 232 -14.21 2.01 1.36
C PHE A 232 -15.41 2.86 1.78
N ASP A 233 -15.17 3.98 2.45
CA ASP A 233 -16.21 4.90 2.90
C ASP A 233 -16.93 5.61 1.74
N LEU A 234 -16.29 5.66 0.56
CA LEU A 234 -16.85 6.16 -0.69
C LEU A 234 -16.84 5.05 -1.75
N PRO A 235 -17.70 5.12 -2.78
CA PRO A 235 -17.69 4.16 -3.88
C PRO A 235 -16.34 4.16 -4.63
N VAL A 236 -15.74 2.99 -4.78
CA VAL A 236 -14.49 2.76 -5.53
C VAL A 236 -14.81 1.93 -6.77
N ASP A 237 -14.31 2.35 -7.92
CA ASP A 237 -14.40 1.55 -9.14
C ASP A 237 -13.55 0.30 -9.01
N MET A 238 -14.10 -0.81 -9.45
CA MET A 238 -13.40 -2.08 -9.47
C MET A 238 -12.27 -2.04 -10.50
N SER A 239 -11.05 -2.34 -10.06
CA SER A 239 -9.89 -2.46 -10.96
C SER A 239 -10.03 -3.71 -11.81
N HIS A 240 -9.71 -3.63 -13.08
CA HIS A 240 -9.98 -4.68 -14.04
C HIS A 240 -8.71 -5.40 -14.48
N PHE A 241 -8.81 -6.72 -14.64
CA PHE A 241 -7.73 -7.59 -15.11
C PHE A 241 -8.26 -8.62 -16.08
N ASP A 242 -7.59 -8.74 -17.22
CA ASP A 242 -7.90 -9.74 -18.25
C ASP A 242 -6.62 -10.29 -18.85
N VAL A 243 -6.48 -11.63 -18.88
CA VAL A 243 -5.35 -12.34 -19.51
C VAL A 243 -5.84 -13.14 -20.70
N PRO A 244 -5.55 -12.70 -21.91
CA PRO A 244 -5.81 -13.50 -23.09
C PRO A 244 -4.96 -14.78 -23.13
N GLU A 245 -5.42 -15.78 -23.89
CA GLU A 245 -4.70 -17.05 -24.06
C GLU A 245 -3.44 -16.93 -24.94
N GLU A 246 -3.36 -15.90 -25.78
CA GLU A 246 -2.22 -15.70 -26.68
C GLU A 246 -0.95 -15.35 -25.88
N GLU A 247 0.16 -16.03 -26.15
CA GLU A 247 1.45 -15.83 -25.48
C GLU A 247 1.93 -14.37 -25.47
N PHE A 248 1.79 -13.68 -26.62
CA PHE A 248 2.21 -12.28 -26.70
C PHE A 248 1.35 -11.38 -25.80
N ALA A 249 0.06 -11.62 -25.75
CA ALA A 249 -0.84 -10.89 -24.86
C ALA A 249 -0.59 -11.19 -23.37
N MET A 250 -0.25 -12.44 -23.02
CA MET A 250 0.24 -12.77 -21.67
C MET A 250 1.52 -12.00 -21.32
N ALA A 251 2.46 -11.87 -22.28
CA ALA A 251 3.66 -11.07 -22.10
C ALA A 251 3.36 -9.58 -21.88
N GLU A 252 2.39 -9.03 -22.63
CA GLU A 252 1.93 -7.66 -22.47
C GLU A 252 1.36 -7.44 -21.05
N VAL A 253 0.54 -8.37 -20.57
CA VAL A 253 -0.06 -8.29 -19.23
C VAL A 253 1.01 -8.38 -18.14
N ALA A 254 1.86 -9.39 -18.15
CA ALA A 254 2.89 -9.58 -17.14
C ALA A 254 3.89 -8.41 -17.08
N SER A 255 4.19 -7.79 -18.22
CA SER A 255 5.04 -6.61 -18.29
C SER A 255 4.30 -5.29 -18.03
N GLY A 256 2.97 -5.31 -17.95
CA GLY A 256 2.13 -4.12 -17.87
C GLY A 256 2.17 -3.27 -19.14
N PHE A 257 2.53 -3.86 -20.28
CA PHE A 257 2.57 -3.19 -21.57
C PHE A 257 1.25 -3.37 -22.33
N ASN A 258 0.13 -3.21 -21.61
CA ASN A 258 -1.22 -3.35 -22.16
C ASN A 258 -2.12 -2.21 -21.66
N LYS A 259 -3.26 -2.01 -22.33
CA LYS A 259 -4.23 -0.97 -22.01
C LYS A 259 -5.51 -1.51 -21.36
N ARG A 260 -5.57 -2.82 -21.06
CA ARG A 260 -6.76 -3.51 -20.53
C ARG A 260 -6.73 -3.73 -19.03
N THR A 261 -5.54 -3.86 -18.44
CA THR A 261 -5.39 -3.94 -17.00
C THR A 261 -5.55 -2.54 -16.41
N LEU A 262 -6.72 -2.28 -15.84
CA LEU A 262 -7.10 -0.94 -15.33
C LEU A 262 -6.99 -0.90 -13.80
N ILE A 263 -6.55 0.23 -13.23
CA ILE A 263 -6.37 0.36 -11.80
C ILE A 263 -6.74 1.76 -11.31
N SER A 264 -7.33 1.85 -10.11
CA SER A 264 -7.55 3.12 -9.43
C SER A 264 -6.32 3.53 -8.60
N PRO A 265 -6.09 4.84 -8.36
CA PRO A 265 -5.01 5.30 -7.48
C PRO A 265 -5.08 4.73 -6.06
N ILE A 266 -6.26 4.59 -5.48
CA ILE A 266 -6.41 3.97 -4.16
C ILE A 266 -5.97 2.51 -4.18
N HIS A 267 -6.32 1.74 -5.22
CA HIS A 267 -5.89 0.35 -5.35
C HIS A 267 -4.37 0.24 -5.54
N ALA A 268 -3.76 1.11 -6.34
CA ALA A 268 -2.31 1.16 -6.50
C ALA A 268 -1.59 1.44 -5.16
N ALA A 269 -2.16 2.32 -4.30
CA ALA A 269 -1.65 2.56 -2.96
C ALA A 269 -1.78 1.32 -2.05
N LEU A 270 -2.88 0.58 -2.13
CA LEU A 270 -3.11 -0.65 -1.36
C LEU A 270 -2.16 -1.78 -1.77
N ILE A 271 -1.89 -1.97 -3.07
CA ILE A 271 -0.90 -2.94 -3.55
C ILE A 271 0.49 -2.64 -2.97
N THR A 272 0.86 -1.37 -2.95
CA THR A 272 2.14 -0.93 -2.37
C THR A 272 2.16 -1.10 -0.85
N ALA A 273 1.04 -0.81 -0.19
CA ALA A 273 0.86 -1.03 1.23
C ALA A 273 1.03 -2.51 1.60
N ALA A 274 0.50 -3.44 0.81
CA ALA A 274 0.69 -4.88 1.03
C ALA A 274 2.18 -5.26 1.11
N VAL A 275 3.00 -4.71 0.21
CA VAL A 275 4.45 -4.98 0.21
C VAL A 275 5.13 -4.43 1.46
N SER A 276 4.78 -3.23 1.88
CA SER A 276 5.38 -2.58 3.07
C SER A 276 4.82 -3.09 4.40
N ASN A 277 3.63 -3.69 4.40
CA ASN A 277 2.92 -4.22 5.57
C ASN A 277 2.98 -5.77 5.66
N GLY A 278 4.11 -6.38 5.30
CA GLY A 278 4.34 -7.82 5.48
C GLY A 278 3.40 -8.74 4.71
N GLY A 279 2.82 -8.28 3.62
CA GLY A 279 1.93 -9.04 2.75
C GLY A 279 0.43 -8.81 2.98
N MET A 280 0.06 -7.94 3.92
CA MET A 280 -1.33 -7.66 4.28
C MET A 280 -1.84 -6.37 3.65
N ILE A 281 -3.02 -6.42 3.05
CA ILE A 281 -3.81 -5.25 2.65
C ILE A 281 -4.79 -4.95 3.78
N MET A 282 -4.67 -3.76 4.36
CA MET A 282 -5.67 -3.25 5.29
C MET A 282 -6.83 -2.65 4.51
N GLU A 283 -8.04 -2.79 5.05
CA GLU A 283 -9.22 -2.13 4.51
C GLU A 283 -9.03 -0.61 4.55
N PRO A 284 -9.14 0.11 3.42
CA PRO A 284 -9.00 1.55 3.44
C PRO A 284 -10.18 2.21 4.15
N TRP A 285 -9.91 3.27 4.89
CA TRP A 285 -10.92 4.06 5.58
C TRP A 285 -10.45 5.50 5.80
N MET A 286 -11.39 6.44 5.83
CA MET A 286 -11.10 7.85 6.06
C MET A 286 -11.99 8.49 7.13
N VAL A 287 -13.07 7.85 7.55
CA VAL A 287 -13.95 8.35 8.63
C VAL A 287 -13.49 7.77 9.96
N LYS A 288 -13.02 8.63 10.86
CA LYS A 288 -12.64 8.25 12.24
C LYS A 288 -13.89 8.08 13.11
N THR A 289 -14.69 9.12 13.20
CA THR A 289 -15.91 9.09 14.00
C THR A 289 -17.05 9.85 13.29
N VAL A 290 -18.27 9.38 13.50
CA VAL A 290 -19.47 10.18 13.25
C VAL A 290 -20.19 10.36 14.57
N ARG A 291 -20.53 11.60 14.89
CA ARG A 291 -21.27 11.96 16.10
C ARG A 291 -22.61 12.57 15.74
N ASP A 292 -23.63 12.27 16.55
CA ASP A 292 -24.93 12.91 16.45
C ASP A 292 -24.91 14.35 17.05
N SER A 293 -26.06 15.01 17.01
CA SER A 293 -26.23 16.38 17.56
C SER A 293 -26.03 16.49 19.07
N GLU A 294 -26.10 15.36 19.79
CA GLU A 294 -25.88 15.27 21.24
C GLU A 294 -24.41 14.94 21.57
N GLY A 295 -23.59 14.67 20.53
CA GLY A 295 -22.16 14.33 20.67
C GLY A 295 -21.90 12.84 20.87
N HIS A 296 -22.93 11.96 20.84
CA HIS A 296 -22.72 10.53 20.94
C HIS A 296 -22.08 9.98 19.67
N ILE A 297 -21.12 9.07 19.83
CA ILE A 297 -20.51 8.36 18.70
C ILE A 297 -21.53 7.37 18.14
N ILE A 298 -21.89 7.55 16.87
CA ILE A 298 -22.80 6.67 16.13
C ILE A 298 -22.08 5.82 15.07
N TYR A 299 -20.80 6.15 14.79
CA TYR A 299 -19.88 5.37 14.00
C TYR A 299 -18.45 5.59 14.50
N GLU A 300 -17.64 4.54 14.51
CA GLU A 300 -16.20 4.59 14.81
C GLU A 300 -15.47 3.69 13.82
N GLY A 301 -14.58 4.29 13.01
CA GLY A 301 -13.69 3.58 12.09
C GLY A 301 -12.62 2.81 12.86
N CYS A 302 -12.28 1.63 12.39
CA CYS A 302 -11.22 0.83 12.97
C CYS A 302 -10.43 0.09 11.89
N PRO A 303 -9.12 -0.13 12.09
CA PRO A 303 -8.31 -0.94 11.19
C PRO A 303 -8.85 -2.37 11.08
N ASN A 304 -8.95 -2.87 9.85
CA ASN A 304 -9.37 -4.24 9.55
C ASN A 304 -8.50 -4.80 8.41
N ILE A 305 -8.16 -6.09 8.47
CA ILE A 305 -7.44 -6.77 7.39
C ILE A 305 -8.44 -7.09 6.28
N LEU A 306 -8.19 -6.58 5.07
CA LEU A 306 -9.01 -6.85 3.89
C LEU A 306 -8.55 -8.13 3.17
N ALA A 307 -7.24 -8.28 2.98
CA ALA A 307 -6.66 -9.44 2.28
C ALA A 307 -5.21 -9.69 2.70
N THR A 308 -4.73 -10.92 2.45
CA THR A 308 -3.32 -11.28 2.60
C THR A 308 -2.85 -11.93 1.29
N PRO A 309 -2.60 -11.11 0.24
CA PRO A 309 -2.29 -11.60 -1.10
C PRO A 309 -1.01 -12.43 -1.18
N ILE A 310 -0.05 -12.17 -0.30
CA ILE A 310 1.29 -12.78 -0.30
C ILE A 310 1.79 -13.07 1.11
N GLN A 311 2.74 -13.99 1.21
CA GLN A 311 3.42 -14.29 2.46
C GLN A 311 4.41 -13.18 2.85
N THR A 312 4.76 -13.10 4.13
CA THR A 312 5.72 -12.11 4.65
C THR A 312 7.10 -12.23 3.99
N SER A 313 7.56 -13.44 3.69
CA SER A 313 8.82 -13.66 2.96
C SER A 313 8.80 -13.12 1.54
N THR A 314 7.66 -13.24 0.85
CA THR A 314 7.45 -12.68 -0.49
C THR A 314 7.41 -11.15 -0.42
N ALA A 315 6.74 -10.59 0.57
CA ALA A 315 6.73 -9.15 0.82
C ALA A 315 8.14 -8.60 1.06
N GLN A 316 8.98 -9.30 1.83
CA GLN A 316 10.40 -8.93 2.04
C GLN A 316 11.19 -8.93 0.72
N SER A 317 11.01 -9.96 -0.10
CA SER A 317 11.65 -10.02 -1.42
C SER A 317 11.19 -8.89 -2.33
N LEU A 318 9.90 -8.59 -2.36
CA LEU A 318 9.35 -7.45 -3.12
C LEU A 318 9.87 -6.10 -2.60
N ARG A 319 10.06 -5.95 -1.29
CA ARG A 319 10.70 -4.75 -0.72
C ARG A 319 12.12 -4.57 -1.28
N GLU A 320 12.90 -5.65 -1.40
CA GLU A 320 14.23 -5.59 -2.03
C GLU A 320 14.15 -5.14 -3.50
N LEU A 321 13.18 -5.65 -4.27
CA LEU A 321 12.95 -5.23 -5.66
C LEU A 321 12.57 -3.75 -5.75
N MET A 322 11.60 -3.32 -4.94
CA MET A 322 11.10 -1.95 -4.92
C MET A 322 12.14 -0.95 -4.41
N SER A 323 12.95 -1.35 -3.43
CA SER A 323 14.10 -0.58 -2.95
C SER A 323 15.13 -0.36 -4.08
N GLY A 324 15.40 -1.40 -4.90
CA GLY A 324 16.21 -1.27 -6.11
C GLY A 324 15.69 -0.19 -7.06
N THR A 325 14.36 -0.12 -7.26
CA THR A 325 13.74 0.92 -8.10
C THR A 325 13.98 2.34 -7.56
N ALA A 326 13.87 2.53 -6.24
CA ALA A 326 14.05 3.83 -5.59
C ALA A 326 15.53 4.26 -5.53
N ASN A 327 16.47 3.32 -5.35
CA ASN A 327 17.89 3.60 -5.14
C ASN A 327 18.69 3.70 -6.44
N GLU A 328 18.41 2.82 -7.39
CA GLU A 328 19.26 2.58 -8.56
C GLU A 328 18.49 2.65 -9.88
N GLY A 329 17.19 2.31 -9.83
CA GLY A 329 16.31 2.13 -10.99
C GLY A 329 15.58 3.39 -11.44
N THR A 330 14.39 3.16 -12.01
CA THR A 330 13.58 4.18 -12.70
C THR A 330 13.08 5.32 -11.80
N ALA A 331 13.00 5.12 -10.47
CA ALA A 331 12.59 6.16 -9.51
C ALA A 331 13.76 6.90 -8.83
N ARG A 332 15.02 6.52 -9.11
CA ARG A 332 16.21 7.07 -8.46
C ARG A 332 16.26 8.59 -8.46
N SER A 333 15.93 9.23 -9.58
CA SER A 333 15.98 10.69 -9.68
C SER A 333 15.03 11.38 -8.71
N ALA A 334 13.87 10.79 -8.44
CA ALA A 334 12.89 11.31 -7.49
C ALA A 334 13.32 11.07 -6.03
N PHE A 335 13.87 9.89 -5.68
CA PHE A 335 14.19 9.54 -4.30
C PHE A 335 15.55 10.02 -3.81
N ARG A 336 16.54 10.15 -4.69
CA ARG A 336 17.90 10.62 -4.33
C ARG A 336 17.93 11.93 -3.52
N PRO A 337 17.06 12.96 -3.78
CA PRO A 337 17.03 14.15 -2.94
C PRO A 337 16.55 13.91 -1.51
N LEU A 338 15.67 12.92 -1.27
CA LEU A 338 15.25 12.52 0.09
C LEU A 338 16.39 11.81 0.82
N GLN A 339 16.99 10.81 0.19
CA GLN A 339 18.06 9.98 0.74
C GLN A 339 19.32 10.75 1.17
N ARG A 340 19.51 11.96 0.63
CA ARG A 340 20.62 12.85 1.00
C ARG A 340 20.38 13.70 2.25
N ARG A 341 19.17 13.64 2.82
CA ARG A 341 18.79 14.39 4.01
C ARG A 341 18.93 13.52 5.25
N ASP A 342 19.46 14.08 6.32
CA ASP A 342 19.63 13.37 7.60
C ASP A 342 18.30 12.84 8.16
N THR A 343 17.20 13.55 7.94
CA THR A 343 15.85 13.12 8.34
C THR A 343 15.47 11.74 7.78
N PHE A 344 15.97 11.38 6.60
CA PHE A 344 15.60 10.16 5.87
C PHE A 344 16.70 9.09 5.82
N LYS A 345 17.77 9.25 6.57
CA LYS A 345 18.94 8.38 6.46
C LYS A 345 18.64 6.91 6.85
N ASP A 346 17.71 6.71 7.80
CA ASP A 346 17.30 5.39 8.29
C ASP A 346 15.95 4.91 7.70
N PHE A 347 15.51 5.54 6.62
CA PHE A 347 14.26 5.16 5.95
C PHE A 347 14.48 4.03 4.94
N ASP A 348 13.56 3.09 4.90
CA ASP A 348 13.40 2.15 3.80
C ASP A 348 12.42 2.73 2.78
N PHE A 349 12.92 2.98 1.58
CA PHE A 349 12.13 3.45 0.45
C PHE A 349 11.98 2.36 -0.59
N GLY A 350 10.77 2.15 -1.04
CA GLY A 350 10.50 1.32 -2.20
C GLY A 350 9.56 2.00 -3.17
N ALA A 351 9.73 1.71 -4.45
CA ALA A 351 8.91 2.31 -5.49
C ALA A 351 8.70 1.38 -6.68
N LYS A 352 7.65 1.65 -7.46
CA LYS A 352 7.47 1.17 -8.82
C LYS A 352 6.92 2.29 -9.68
N THR A 353 7.57 2.54 -10.80
CA THR A 353 7.10 3.46 -11.84
C THR A 353 6.29 2.73 -12.89
N GLY A 354 5.32 3.41 -13.47
CA GLY A 354 4.57 2.96 -14.63
C GLY A 354 4.44 4.08 -15.66
N SER A 355 4.55 3.77 -16.93
CA SER A 355 4.36 4.78 -17.98
C SER A 355 3.86 4.09 -19.25
N ILE A 356 2.72 4.56 -19.75
CA ILE A 356 2.07 4.05 -20.96
C ILE A 356 1.18 5.16 -21.55
N ASN A 357 0.82 5.07 -22.81
CA ASN A 357 -0.22 5.93 -23.35
C ASN A 357 -1.60 5.44 -22.86
N ASP A 358 -2.52 6.37 -22.72
CA ASP A 358 -3.92 6.06 -22.44
C ASP A 358 -4.57 5.25 -23.56
N PRO A 359 -5.79 4.71 -23.41
CA PRO A 359 -6.46 3.95 -24.46
C PRO A 359 -6.63 4.74 -25.79
N SER A 360 -6.75 6.06 -25.74
CA SER A 360 -6.92 6.91 -26.93
C SER A 360 -5.60 7.30 -27.63
N ASP A 361 -4.43 6.99 -27.05
CA ASP A 361 -3.09 7.43 -27.47
C ASP A 361 -2.88 8.96 -27.49
N GLN A 362 -3.78 9.70 -26.86
CA GLN A 362 -3.67 11.17 -26.77
C GLN A 362 -2.89 11.65 -25.57
N TYR A 363 -2.91 10.88 -24.47
CA TYR A 363 -2.33 11.24 -23.21
C TYR A 363 -1.30 10.21 -22.76
N ARG A 364 -0.27 10.70 -22.08
CA ARG A 364 0.70 9.82 -21.41
C ARG A 364 0.34 9.67 -19.95
N VAL A 365 0.06 8.45 -19.55
CA VAL A 365 -0.15 8.04 -18.17
C VAL A 365 1.20 7.80 -17.51
N ASP A 366 1.45 8.47 -16.40
CA ASP A 366 2.69 8.37 -15.58
C ASP A 366 2.31 8.02 -14.14
N TRP A 367 2.72 6.84 -13.69
CA TRP A 367 2.46 6.32 -12.38
C TRP A 367 3.69 6.32 -11.49
N LEU A 368 3.50 6.56 -10.20
CA LEU A 368 4.37 6.09 -9.15
C LEU A 368 3.54 5.48 -8.02
N ALA A 369 3.88 4.27 -7.62
CA ALA A 369 3.45 3.67 -6.37
C ALA A 369 4.67 3.43 -5.50
N ALA A 370 4.67 3.93 -4.26
CA ALA A 370 5.84 3.92 -3.39
C ALA A 370 5.47 3.81 -1.92
N TYR A 371 6.42 3.38 -1.12
CA TYR A 371 6.36 3.46 0.33
C TYR A 371 7.60 4.18 0.89
N ALA A 372 7.42 4.74 2.10
CA ALA A 372 8.49 5.29 2.92
C ALA A 372 8.28 4.81 4.36
N LEU A 373 9.20 4.00 4.87
CA LEU A 373 9.13 3.42 6.21
C LEU A 373 10.27 3.96 7.06
N PRO A 374 9.98 4.62 8.20
CA PRO A 374 11.01 5.02 9.16
C PRO A 374 11.72 3.79 9.73
N GLY A 375 13.03 3.88 10.01
CA GLY A 375 13.81 2.80 10.61
C GLY A 375 13.36 2.41 12.03
N TYR A 376 12.73 3.33 12.74
CA TYR A 376 12.22 3.14 14.10
C TYR A 376 10.80 3.70 14.22
N GLY A 377 9.91 2.91 14.82
CA GLY A 377 8.57 3.33 15.19
C GLY A 377 7.48 3.03 14.14
N HIS A 378 6.25 3.29 14.56
CA HIS A 378 5.06 3.19 13.72
C HIS A 378 4.90 4.49 12.93
N GLY A 379 4.37 4.42 11.72
CA GLY A 379 4.04 5.60 10.93
C GLY A 379 4.56 5.57 9.50
N GLY A 380 4.64 4.39 8.90
CA GLY A 380 4.93 4.22 7.48
C GLY A 380 3.94 4.95 6.59
N LEU A 381 4.36 5.22 5.36
CA LEU A 381 3.57 5.89 4.35
C LEU A 381 3.56 5.05 3.08
N SER A 382 2.38 4.80 2.52
CA SER A 382 2.20 4.35 1.14
C SER A 382 1.58 5.48 0.33
N VAL A 383 2.11 5.72 -0.87
CA VAL A 383 1.65 6.77 -1.76
C VAL A 383 1.51 6.25 -3.19
N ALA A 384 0.36 6.50 -3.80
CA ALA A 384 0.17 6.32 -5.23
C ALA A 384 -0.09 7.68 -5.87
N VAL A 385 0.60 7.93 -6.97
CA VAL A 385 0.46 9.12 -7.80
C VAL A 385 0.16 8.69 -9.22
N LEU A 386 -0.90 9.21 -9.75
CA LEU A 386 -1.26 9.18 -11.16
C LEU A 386 -1.10 10.58 -11.74
N ALA A 387 -0.32 10.72 -12.79
CA ALA A 387 -0.19 11.96 -13.54
C ALA A 387 -0.47 11.70 -15.03
N VAL A 388 -1.42 12.40 -15.59
CA VAL A 388 -1.80 12.32 -17.00
C VAL A 388 -1.23 13.56 -17.71
N HIS A 389 -0.39 13.32 -18.67
CA HIS A 389 0.28 14.39 -19.43
C HIS A 389 -0.34 14.51 -20.81
N GLY A 390 -0.66 15.75 -21.23
CA GLY A 390 -1.05 16.10 -22.59
C GLY A 390 0.17 16.38 -23.48
N ALA A 391 0.04 17.32 -24.39
CA ALA A 391 1.12 17.72 -25.30
C ALA A 391 2.39 18.22 -24.59
N LYS A 392 2.26 18.73 -23.36
CA LYS A 392 3.37 19.14 -22.50
C LYS A 392 3.46 18.24 -21.27
N LEU A 393 4.69 17.90 -20.89
CA LEU A 393 4.93 17.18 -19.65
C LEU A 393 4.82 18.16 -18.49
N GLY A 394 3.94 17.84 -17.52
CA GLY A 394 3.91 18.50 -16.22
C GLY A 394 4.91 17.87 -15.24
N ILE A 395 4.72 18.09 -13.95
CA ILE A 395 5.52 17.46 -12.89
C ILE A 395 5.31 15.94 -12.97
N ARG A 396 6.41 15.16 -12.92
CA ARG A 396 6.36 13.70 -12.97
C ARG A 396 5.77 13.12 -11.68
N ALA A 397 5.09 11.98 -11.79
CA ALA A 397 4.51 11.28 -10.66
C ALA A 397 5.53 11.02 -9.53
N GLY A 398 6.78 10.69 -9.88
CA GLY A 398 7.86 10.50 -8.92
C GLY A 398 8.21 11.75 -8.13
N ASP A 399 8.21 12.92 -8.76
CA ASP A 399 8.50 14.18 -8.07
C ASP A 399 7.34 14.61 -7.17
N ILE A 400 6.09 14.39 -7.60
CA ILE A 400 4.91 14.62 -6.76
C ILE A 400 5.00 13.77 -5.50
N ALA A 401 5.24 12.46 -5.62
CA ALA A 401 5.38 11.56 -4.47
C ALA A 401 6.51 11.98 -3.54
N ARG A 402 7.69 12.35 -4.10
CA ARG A 402 8.81 12.87 -3.31
C ARG A 402 8.42 14.09 -2.48
N HIS A 403 7.68 15.00 -3.04
CA HIS A 403 7.23 16.20 -2.34
C HIS A 403 6.28 15.86 -1.20
N LEU A 404 5.35 14.92 -1.40
CA LEU A 404 4.40 14.48 -0.38
C LEU A 404 5.08 13.72 0.77
N ILE A 405 5.99 12.80 0.45
CA ILE A 405 6.79 12.10 1.46
C ILE A 405 7.58 13.10 2.31
N ASN A 406 8.23 14.07 1.65
CA ASN A 406 8.99 15.09 2.36
C ASN A 406 8.10 15.97 3.25
N GLU A 407 6.91 16.32 2.80
CA GLU A 407 5.97 17.16 3.58
C GLU A 407 5.47 16.41 4.81
N TYR A 408 5.07 15.15 4.64
CA TYR A 408 4.54 14.34 5.74
C TYR A 408 5.55 14.11 6.88
N PHE A 409 6.81 13.83 6.55
CA PHE A 409 7.83 13.55 7.56
C PHE A 409 8.62 14.78 8.01
N ARG A 410 8.36 15.96 7.45
CA ARG A 410 8.95 17.23 7.88
C ARG A 410 8.14 17.89 8.99
N SER A 411 6.84 17.65 9.00
CA SER A 411 5.90 18.11 10.04
C SER A 411 5.96 17.20 11.24
#